data_b2491eaabb0b22f67a68eece9965619d
#
_entry.id   b2491eaabb0b22f67a68eece9965619d
#
_cell.length_a   1.000
_cell.length_b   1.000
_cell.length_c   1.000
_cell.angle_alpha   90.00
_cell.angle_beta   90.00
_cell.angle_gamma   90.00
#
_symmetry.space_group_name_H-M   'P 1'
#
loop_
_entity.id
_entity.type
_entity.pdbx_description
1 polymer ?
#
loop_
_entity_poly.entity_id
_entity_poly.type
_entity_poly.pdbx_seq_one_letter_code
_entity_poly.pdbx_strand_id
1 'polypeptide(L)'
;MLTRICSFLLLASSLLFFNFACQTGQFALQKEEEKLKPKLLVKAPDWVLLKGHPQYPQSQYLIGVGTSEKGPSQAGDAARAKVAQNLKMNISSTMVDISTTEKIHIERIIKTEVDAVLEGVEIKGTWPDQNNGVYYALAVVERNKAAFSIREKINKIESALLRNLNEGTEAENRGDVISALSNYLSGYQKAPTLPPLKNTHYVITSSDEGPGSQNISTSEFESRIKNIVRNLNLTVVSGNQQIVKTLKGIAEPLVAKVYLLKEGYLNPVSNIPVIFNYETGQGELEG
;
A
#
# COMPACT_ATOMS: atom_id res chain seq x y z
N MET A 1 89.75 1.29 -42.93
CA MET A 1 88.58 2.12 -42.85
C MET A 1 87.38 1.43 -42.09
N LEU A 2 87.50 0.19 -41.80
CA LEU A 2 86.47 -0.61 -41.09
C LEU A 2 86.49 -0.55 -39.57
N THR A 3 87.64 -0.19 -38.96
CA THR A 3 87.81 -0.19 -37.49
C THR A 3 87.25 1.05 -36.78
N ARG A 4 86.99 2.14 -37.47
CA ARG A 4 86.40 3.35 -36.89
C ARG A 4 84.86 3.35 -36.82
N ILE A 5 84.20 2.52 -37.59
CA ILE A 5 82.71 2.41 -37.63
C ILE A 5 82.19 1.54 -36.47
N CYS A 6 82.94 0.56 -36.03
CA CYS A 6 82.57 -0.31 -34.93
C CYS A 6 82.59 0.36 -33.55
N SER A 7 83.47 1.40 -33.38
CA SER A 7 83.57 2.10 -32.13
C SER A 7 82.45 3.10 -31.89
N PHE A 8 81.84 3.64 -32.95
CA PHE A 8 80.72 4.56 -32.87
C PHE A 8 79.39 3.83 -32.60
N LEU A 9 79.23 2.61 -33.07
CA LEU A 9 78.04 1.80 -32.81
C LEU A 9 77.96 1.28 -31.36
N LEU A 10 79.06 1.03 -30.69
CA LEU A 10 79.15 0.64 -29.29
C LEU A 10 78.82 1.77 -28.34
N LEU A 11 79.23 3.02 -28.65
CA LEU A 11 78.92 4.20 -27.84
C LEU A 11 77.45 4.62 -27.95
N ALA A 12 76.77 4.46 -29.11
CA ALA A 12 75.34 4.73 -29.28
C ALA A 12 74.44 3.72 -28.56
N SER A 13 74.87 2.47 -28.45
CA SER A 13 74.17 1.42 -27.73
C SER A 13 74.15 1.64 -26.20
N SER A 14 75.26 2.18 -25.66
CA SER A 14 75.36 2.49 -24.22
C SER A 14 74.49 3.64 -23.79
N LEU A 15 74.30 4.65 -24.64
CA LEU A 15 73.40 5.79 -24.35
C LEU A 15 71.90 5.45 -24.37
N LEU A 16 71.49 4.46 -25.13
CA LEU A 16 70.10 3.98 -25.20
C LEU A 16 69.71 3.18 -23.95
N PHE A 17 70.61 2.45 -23.33
CA PHE A 17 70.33 1.70 -22.10
C PHE A 17 70.22 2.61 -20.85
N PHE A 18 70.88 3.73 -20.83
CA PHE A 18 70.82 4.68 -19.69
C PHE A 18 69.48 5.43 -19.62
N ASN A 19 68.82 5.70 -20.73
CA ASN A 19 67.52 6.36 -20.75
C ASN A 19 66.38 5.43 -20.34
N PHE A 20 66.47 4.10 -20.55
CA PHE A 20 65.46 3.14 -20.12
C PHE A 20 65.48 2.89 -18.61
N ALA A 21 66.64 2.95 -17.97
CA ALA A 21 66.73 2.76 -16.52
C ALA A 21 66.19 3.95 -15.70
N CYS A 22 66.20 5.17 -16.27
CA CYS A 22 65.66 6.36 -15.59
C CYS A 22 64.10 6.42 -15.65
N GLN A 23 63.47 5.89 -16.73
CA GLN A 23 62.01 5.88 -16.84
C GLN A 23 61.35 4.86 -15.90
N THR A 24 61.97 3.70 -15.70
CA THR A 24 61.41 2.68 -14.78
C THR A 24 61.47 3.12 -13.32
N GLY A 25 62.50 3.91 -12.93
CA GLY A 25 62.58 4.47 -11.58
C GLY A 25 61.53 5.55 -11.27
N GLN A 26 61.16 6.37 -12.27
CA GLN A 26 60.12 7.38 -12.08
C GLN A 26 58.71 6.76 -12.01
N PHE A 27 58.43 5.70 -12.75
CA PHE A 27 57.17 4.99 -12.64
C PHE A 27 57.04 4.23 -11.29
N ALA A 28 58.11 3.71 -10.75
CA ALA A 28 58.08 3.07 -9.44
C ALA A 28 57.86 4.07 -8.29
N LEU A 29 58.51 5.22 -8.35
CA LEU A 29 58.32 6.31 -7.37
C LEU A 29 56.95 6.94 -7.44
N GLN A 30 56.37 7.15 -8.62
CA GLN A 30 55.00 7.63 -8.76
C GLN A 30 53.96 6.63 -8.22
N LYS A 31 54.21 5.35 -8.38
CA LYS A 31 53.32 4.29 -7.86
C LYS A 31 53.42 4.14 -6.34
N GLU A 32 54.55 4.49 -5.74
CA GLU A 32 54.74 4.55 -4.29
C GLU A 32 54.19 5.82 -3.68
N GLU A 33 54.29 6.97 -4.37
CA GLU A 33 53.69 8.24 -3.93
C GLU A 33 52.13 8.18 -4.02
N GLU A 34 51.59 7.45 -4.98
CA GLU A 34 50.14 7.24 -5.07
C GLU A 34 49.60 6.34 -3.93
N LYS A 35 50.43 5.43 -3.39
CA LYS A 35 50.12 4.62 -2.20
C LYS A 35 50.30 5.38 -0.88
N LEU A 36 51.01 6.49 -0.88
CA LEU A 36 51.29 7.32 0.32
C LEU A 36 50.44 8.60 0.41
N LYS A 37 49.45 8.77 -0.47
CA LYS A 37 48.45 9.82 -0.23
C LYS A 37 47.77 9.51 1.11
N PRO A 38 47.86 10.38 2.13
CA PRO A 38 47.22 10.10 3.39
C PRO A 38 45.72 9.90 3.10
N LYS A 39 45.21 8.75 3.44
CA LYS A 39 43.74 8.50 3.46
C LYS A 39 43.17 9.65 4.29
N LEU A 40 42.54 10.61 3.64
CA LEU A 40 41.83 11.68 4.32
C LEU A 40 40.82 10.98 5.25
N LEU A 41 41.10 11.03 6.54
CA LEU A 41 40.20 10.56 7.59
C LEU A 41 38.99 11.54 7.66
N VAL A 42 38.21 11.60 6.58
CA VAL A 42 36.92 12.30 6.63
C VAL A 42 36.04 11.44 7.50
N LYS A 43 35.83 11.87 8.73
CA LYS A 43 34.94 11.20 9.68
C LYS A 43 33.55 11.11 9.08
N ALA A 44 33.04 9.89 8.94
CA ALA A 44 31.69 9.66 8.46
C ALA A 44 30.69 10.40 9.35
N PRO A 45 29.69 11.06 8.77
CA PRO A 45 28.58 11.66 9.54
C PRO A 45 27.86 10.62 10.41
N ASP A 46 27.32 11.05 11.54
CA ASP A 46 26.66 10.16 12.49
C ASP A 46 25.48 9.40 11.86
N TRP A 47 24.76 10.00 10.91
CA TRP A 47 23.66 9.35 10.20
C TRP A 47 24.14 8.20 9.29
N VAL A 48 25.35 8.27 8.74
CA VAL A 48 25.97 7.16 8.00
C VAL A 48 26.25 5.98 8.93
N LEU A 49 26.63 6.27 10.17
CA LEU A 49 26.88 5.28 11.22
C LEU A 49 25.60 4.82 11.93
N LEU A 50 24.41 5.20 11.42
CA LEU A 50 23.08 4.90 12.01
C LEU A 50 22.91 5.45 13.44
N LYS A 51 23.66 6.48 13.83
CA LYS A 51 23.56 7.14 15.14
C LYS A 51 22.48 8.24 15.18
N GLY A 52 21.74 8.42 14.09
CA GLY A 52 20.73 9.45 13.94
C GLY A 52 21.24 10.73 13.29
N HIS A 53 20.38 11.73 13.18
CA HIS A 53 20.69 13.05 12.63
C HIS A 53 20.10 14.13 13.53
N PRO A 54 20.89 15.15 13.97
CA PRO A 54 20.41 16.15 14.92
C PRO A 54 19.18 16.95 14.43
N GLN A 55 19.15 17.30 13.13
CA GLN A 55 18.06 18.07 12.52
C GLN A 55 16.85 17.21 12.10
N TYR A 56 17.02 15.88 12.02
CA TYR A 56 15.97 14.96 11.59
C TYR A 56 15.82 13.82 12.61
N PRO A 57 15.33 14.12 13.84
CA PRO A 57 15.13 13.10 14.87
C PRO A 57 14.04 12.10 14.45
N GLN A 58 14.23 10.83 14.79
CA GLN A 58 13.30 9.75 14.43
C GLN A 58 11.89 9.94 15.03
N SER A 59 11.76 10.73 16.10
CA SER A 59 10.46 11.10 16.67
C SER A 59 9.63 11.99 15.73
N GLN A 60 10.26 12.75 14.84
CA GLN A 60 9.59 13.69 13.93
C GLN A 60 9.67 13.25 12.47
N TYR A 61 10.64 12.40 12.13
CA TYR A 61 10.91 11.97 10.76
C TYR A 61 10.97 10.45 10.63
N LEU A 62 10.46 9.94 9.52
CA LEU A 62 10.81 8.63 9.03
C LEU A 62 12.11 8.76 8.23
N ILE A 63 13.06 7.90 8.50
CA ILE A 63 14.43 8.02 7.97
C ILE A 63 14.80 6.73 7.23
N GLY A 64 15.48 6.89 6.09
CA GLY A 64 16.14 5.81 5.37
C GLY A 64 17.56 6.21 4.97
N VAL A 65 18.51 5.33 5.22
CA VAL A 65 19.87 5.48 4.71
C VAL A 65 20.09 4.43 3.63
N GLY A 66 20.47 4.89 2.44
CA GLY A 66 20.76 4.05 1.28
C GLY A 66 22.21 4.18 0.86
N THR A 67 22.71 3.15 0.18
CA THR A 67 24.09 3.10 -0.33
C THR A 67 24.11 2.65 -1.78
N SER A 68 25.10 3.12 -2.54
CA SER A 68 25.37 2.69 -3.90
C SER A 68 26.82 2.92 -4.30
N GLU A 69 27.41 2.00 -5.02
CA GLU A 69 28.70 2.16 -5.67
C GLU A 69 28.60 2.95 -6.99
N LYS A 70 27.37 3.07 -7.55
CA LYS A 70 27.15 3.67 -8.87
C LYS A 70 27.04 5.20 -8.84
N GLY A 71 26.83 5.79 -7.64
CA GLY A 71 26.77 7.23 -7.49
C GLY A 71 25.71 7.74 -6.50
N PRO A 72 25.67 9.05 -6.26
CA PRO A 72 24.79 9.65 -5.25
C PRO A 72 23.30 9.56 -5.60
N SER A 73 22.93 9.58 -6.88
CA SER A 73 21.54 9.42 -7.31
C SER A 73 20.99 8.05 -6.93
N GLN A 74 21.73 6.98 -7.25
CA GLN A 74 21.35 5.60 -6.92
C GLN A 74 21.35 5.35 -5.41
N ALA A 75 22.25 5.99 -4.66
CA ALA A 75 22.21 5.99 -3.20
C ALA A 75 20.93 6.66 -2.68
N GLY A 76 20.50 7.76 -3.31
CA GLY A 76 19.22 8.42 -3.02
C GLY A 76 18.02 7.51 -3.25
N ASP A 77 17.99 6.79 -4.36
CA ASP A 77 16.92 5.82 -4.67
C ASP A 77 16.89 4.66 -3.65
N ALA A 78 18.08 4.16 -3.29
CA ALA A 78 18.22 3.15 -2.24
C ALA A 78 17.75 3.67 -0.87
N ALA A 79 17.99 4.94 -0.56
CA ALA A 79 17.54 5.56 0.68
C ALA A 79 16.00 5.70 0.72
N ARG A 80 15.35 6.10 -0.39
CA ARG A 80 13.89 6.11 -0.53
C ARG A 80 13.31 4.71 -0.37
N ALA A 81 13.88 3.73 -1.05
CA ALA A 81 13.47 2.33 -0.92
C ALA A 81 13.59 1.82 0.53
N LYS A 82 14.59 2.29 1.29
CA LYS A 82 14.76 1.94 2.70
C LYS A 82 13.67 2.52 3.59
N VAL A 83 13.21 3.76 3.33
CA VAL A 83 12.04 4.35 4.02
C VAL A 83 10.80 3.48 3.76
N ALA A 84 10.54 3.14 2.48
CA ALA A 84 9.40 2.29 2.12
C ALA A 84 9.44 0.91 2.80
N GLN A 85 10.60 0.26 2.78
CA GLN A 85 10.80 -1.05 3.39
C GLN A 85 10.54 -1.02 4.90
N ASN A 86 11.10 -0.04 5.60
CA ASN A 86 10.92 0.12 7.03
C ASN A 86 9.45 0.37 7.38
N LEU A 87 8.78 1.27 6.64
CA LEU A 87 7.37 1.57 6.84
C LEU A 87 6.50 0.33 6.60
N LYS A 88 6.70 -0.36 5.47
CA LYS A 88 5.95 -1.58 5.14
C LYS A 88 6.14 -2.69 6.19
N MET A 89 7.38 -2.92 6.64
CA MET A 89 7.66 -3.90 7.69
C MET A 89 6.93 -3.57 8.99
N ASN A 90 6.98 -2.33 9.44
CA ASN A 90 6.34 -1.91 10.68
C ASN A 90 4.81 -2.02 10.58
N ILE A 91 4.20 -1.64 9.45
CA ILE A 91 2.76 -1.81 9.23
C ILE A 91 2.39 -3.31 9.24
N SER A 92 3.15 -4.14 8.52
CA SER A 92 2.85 -5.57 8.44
C SER A 92 3.02 -6.30 9.77
N SER A 93 3.97 -5.88 10.62
CA SER A 93 4.21 -6.50 11.94
C SER A 93 3.10 -6.23 12.96
N THR A 94 2.30 -5.19 12.76
CA THR A 94 1.17 -4.83 13.64
C THR A 94 -0.16 -5.45 13.18
N MET A 95 -0.18 -6.09 12.01
CA MET A 95 -1.37 -6.74 11.46
C MET A 95 -1.29 -8.25 11.64
N VAL A 96 -1.97 -8.79 12.65
CA VAL A 96 -2.00 -10.21 13.00
C VAL A 96 -3.35 -10.82 12.55
N ASP A 97 -3.32 -12.08 12.07
CA ASP A 97 -4.49 -12.94 11.77
C ASP A 97 -5.50 -12.44 10.73
N ILE A 98 -5.06 -12.33 9.48
CA ILE A 98 -5.94 -11.95 8.37
C ILE A 98 -6.09 -13.13 7.39
N SER A 99 -7.32 -13.37 6.91
CA SER A 99 -7.60 -14.38 5.88
C SER A 99 -6.82 -14.13 4.59
N THR A 100 -6.53 -15.17 3.80
CA THR A 100 -5.69 -15.07 2.60
C THR A 100 -6.26 -14.09 1.56
N THR A 101 -7.60 -14.05 1.39
CA THR A 101 -8.25 -13.15 0.42
C THR A 101 -8.21 -11.69 0.88
N GLU A 102 -8.45 -11.45 2.17
CA GLU A 102 -8.32 -10.13 2.78
C GLU A 102 -6.89 -9.63 2.74
N LYS A 103 -5.91 -10.52 2.92
CA LYS A 103 -4.48 -10.19 2.89
C LYS A 103 -4.06 -9.50 1.59
N ILE A 104 -4.49 -10.01 0.44
CA ILE A 104 -4.18 -9.40 -0.88
C ILE A 104 -4.74 -7.97 -0.97
N HIS A 105 -5.97 -7.77 -0.51
CA HIS A 105 -6.61 -6.46 -0.52
C HIS A 105 -5.89 -5.47 0.41
N ILE A 106 -5.55 -5.90 1.60
CA ILE A 106 -4.82 -5.13 2.61
C ILE A 106 -3.41 -4.77 2.13
N GLU A 107 -2.67 -5.73 1.56
CA GLU A 107 -1.33 -5.47 1.00
C GLU A 107 -1.36 -4.41 -0.11
N ARG A 108 -2.42 -4.39 -0.91
CA ARG A 108 -2.62 -3.34 -1.94
C ARG A 108 -2.83 -1.97 -1.31
N ILE A 109 -3.66 -1.88 -0.27
CA ILE A 109 -3.89 -0.62 0.46
C ILE A 109 -2.57 -0.14 1.08
N ILE A 110 -1.86 -1.01 1.81
CA ILE A 110 -0.57 -0.68 2.42
C ILE A 110 0.42 -0.17 1.36
N LYS A 111 0.51 -0.85 0.23
CA LYS A 111 1.39 -0.43 -0.85
C LYS A 111 1.02 0.98 -1.34
N THR A 112 -0.26 1.25 -1.59
CA THR A 112 -0.73 2.56 -2.06
C THR A 112 -0.40 3.66 -1.06
N GLU A 113 -0.58 3.41 0.24
CA GLU A 113 -0.27 4.40 1.28
C GLU A 113 1.25 4.61 1.45
N VAL A 114 2.04 3.55 1.36
CA VAL A 114 3.50 3.66 1.38
C VAL A 114 3.99 4.47 0.17
N ASP A 115 3.46 4.21 -1.02
CA ASP A 115 3.82 4.94 -2.24
C ASP A 115 3.46 6.45 -2.09
N ALA A 116 2.29 6.77 -1.53
CA ALA A 116 1.89 8.15 -1.25
C ALA A 116 2.81 8.86 -0.23
N VAL A 117 3.25 8.15 0.81
CA VAL A 117 4.23 8.69 1.76
C VAL A 117 5.57 8.96 1.08
N LEU A 118 5.97 8.10 0.12
CA LEU A 118 7.23 8.25 -0.61
C LEU A 118 7.27 9.48 -1.53
N GLU A 119 6.13 10.00 -1.99
CA GLU A 119 6.05 11.26 -2.74
C GLU A 119 6.58 12.45 -1.91
N GLY A 120 6.45 12.40 -0.59
CA GLY A 120 6.98 13.41 0.33
C GLY A 120 8.41 13.19 0.81
N VAL A 121 9.10 12.15 0.32
CA VAL A 121 10.47 11.85 0.75
C VAL A 121 11.48 12.77 0.07
N GLU A 122 12.29 13.44 0.88
CA GLU A 122 13.36 14.32 0.44
C GLU A 122 14.73 13.71 0.77
N ILE A 123 15.70 13.90 -0.14
CA ILE A 123 17.12 13.58 0.13
C ILE A 123 17.76 14.80 0.81
N LYS A 124 18.12 14.66 2.07
CA LYS A 124 18.67 15.75 2.92
C LYS A 124 20.17 15.67 3.11
N GLY A 125 20.80 14.58 2.71
CA GLY A 125 22.26 14.46 2.79
C GLY A 125 22.77 13.39 1.85
N THR A 126 23.98 13.63 1.35
CA THR A 126 24.78 12.64 0.62
C THR A 126 26.20 12.68 1.14
N TRP A 127 26.84 11.53 1.24
CA TRP A 127 28.22 11.44 1.70
C TRP A 127 28.97 10.38 0.88
N PRO A 128 30.09 10.77 0.21
CA PRO A 128 30.93 9.83 -0.52
C PRO A 128 31.95 9.20 0.43
N ASP A 129 31.96 7.90 0.56
CA ASP A 129 33.07 7.16 1.17
C ASP A 129 34.15 6.92 0.12
N GLN A 130 35.09 7.86 0.03
CA GLN A 130 36.17 7.78 -0.93
C GLN A 130 37.12 6.60 -0.68
N ASN A 131 37.13 6.04 0.54
CA ASN A 131 37.99 4.90 0.87
C ASN A 131 37.44 3.58 0.31
N ASN A 132 36.09 3.46 0.27
CA ASN A 132 35.41 2.23 -0.15
C ASN A 132 34.70 2.40 -1.50
N GLY A 133 34.70 3.60 -2.10
CA GLY A 133 34.02 3.86 -3.37
C GLY A 133 32.49 3.82 -3.28
N VAL A 134 31.92 4.03 -2.07
CA VAL A 134 30.49 3.93 -1.80
C VAL A 134 29.90 5.30 -1.52
N TYR A 135 28.75 5.59 -2.12
CA TYR A 135 27.97 6.78 -1.83
C TYR A 135 26.85 6.43 -0.85
N TYR A 136 26.66 7.28 0.15
CA TYR A 136 25.55 7.22 1.09
C TYR A 136 24.58 8.35 0.82
N ALA A 137 23.29 8.10 1.05
CA ALA A 137 22.25 9.12 1.01
C ALA A 137 21.33 8.99 2.22
N LEU A 138 20.86 10.14 2.70
CA LEU A 138 19.87 10.26 3.76
C LEU A 138 18.53 10.71 3.17
N ALA A 139 17.53 9.85 3.23
CA ALA A 139 16.16 10.16 2.89
C ALA A 139 15.37 10.41 4.16
N VAL A 140 14.52 11.46 4.16
CA VAL A 140 13.64 11.78 5.27
C VAL A 140 12.26 12.14 4.78
N VAL A 141 11.23 11.85 5.58
CA VAL A 141 9.87 12.37 5.43
C VAL A 141 9.32 12.76 6.78
N GLU A 142 8.68 13.92 6.85
CA GLU A 142 8.08 14.43 8.06
C GLU A 142 6.84 13.62 8.44
N ARG A 143 6.84 13.05 9.67
CA ARG A 143 5.75 12.19 10.16
C ARG A 143 4.41 12.90 10.18
N ASN A 144 4.37 14.15 10.60
CA ASN A 144 3.12 14.93 10.70
C ASN A 144 2.47 15.15 9.34
N LYS A 145 3.27 15.47 8.31
CA LYS A 145 2.73 15.63 6.93
C LYS A 145 2.19 14.33 6.37
N ALA A 146 2.94 13.23 6.53
CA ALA A 146 2.50 11.91 6.10
C ALA A 146 1.24 11.47 6.86
N ALA A 147 1.20 11.65 8.18
CA ALA A 147 0.06 11.31 9.02
C ALA A 147 -1.20 12.14 8.67
N PHE A 148 -1.05 13.41 8.35
CA PHE A 148 -2.17 14.29 8.00
C PHE A 148 -2.96 13.77 6.80
N SER A 149 -2.27 13.42 5.70
CA SER A 149 -2.92 12.87 4.51
C SER A 149 -3.72 11.58 4.80
N ILE A 150 -3.15 10.69 5.61
CA ILE A 150 -3.82 9.43 5.99
C ILE A 150 -5.00 9.68 6.92
N ARG A 151 -4.87 10.62 7.87
CA ARG A 151 -5.97 11.04 8.77
C ARG A 151 -7.17 11.55 7.97
N GLU A 152 -6.96 12.39 6.97
CA GLU A 152 -8.03 12.88 6.10
C GLU A 152 -8.75 11.74 5.36
N LYS A 153 -8.00 10.73 4.87
CA LYS A 153 -8.60 9.54 4.26
C LYS A 153 -9.44 8.74 5.27
N ILE A 154 -8.94 8.54 6.48
CA ILE A 154 -9.65 7.86 7.56
C ILE A 154 -10.96 8.58 7.87
N ASN A 155 -10.92 9.88 8.11
CA ASN A 155 -12.08 10.70 8.43
C ASN A 155 -13.15 10.61 7.32
N LYS A 156 -12.73 10.66 6.07
CA LYS A 156 -13.63 10.53 4.90
C LYS A 156 -14.32 9.17 4.86
N ILE A 157 -13.58 8.09 5.13
CA ILE A 157 -14.14 6.73 5.14
C ILE A 157 -15.07 6.56 6.33
N GLU A 158 -14.68 6.97 7.54
CA GLU A 158 -15.54 6.89 8.73
C GLU A 158 -16.85 7.65 8.54
N SER A 159 -16.79 8.87 8.00
CA SER A 159 -17.99 9.65 7.70
C SER A 159 -18.89 8.94 6.65
N ALA A 160 -18.31 8.29 5.66
CA ALA A 160 -19.06 7.52 4.67
C ALA A 160 -19.71 6.27 5.28
N LEU A 161 -19.00 5.56 6.18
CA LEU A 161 -19.52 4.38 6.87
C LEU A 161 -20.68 4.75 7.79
N LEU A 162 -20.55 5.84 8.57
CA LEU A 162 -21.62 6.39 9.42
C LEU A 162 -22.87 6.74 8.60
N ARG A 163 -22.65 7.46 7.50
CA ARG A 163 -23.76 7.81 6.61
C ARG A 163 -24.46 6.58 6.08
N ASN A 164 -23.72 5.59 5.57
CA ASN A 164 -24.30 4.35 5.07
C ASN A 164 -25.10 3.58 6.15
N LEU A 165 -24.60 3.57 7.39
CA LEU A 165 -25.30 2.92 8.50
C LEU A 165 -26.59 3.66 8.85
N ASN A 166 -26.56 4.99 8.94
CA ASN A 166 -27.74 5.81 9.26
C ASN A 166 -28.79 5.75 8.15
N GLU A 167 -28.40 6.01 6.90
CA GLU A 167 -29.31 5.94 5.75
C GLU A 167 -29.90 4.54 5.56
N GLY A 168 -29.09 3.50 5.78
CA GLY A 168 -29.55 2.11 5.77
C GLY A 168 -30.59 1.85 6.86
N THR A 169 -30.35 2.33 8.09
CA THR A 169 -31.29 2.19 9.22
C THR A 169 -32.60 2.96 8.99
N GLU A 170 -32.50 4.16 8.45
CA GLU A 170 -33.70 4.95 8.09
C GLU A 170 -34.52 4.28 6.98
N ALA A 171 -33.87 3.74 5.95
CA ALA A 171 -34.55 2.99 4.88
C ALA A 171 -35.22 1.72 5.42
N GLU A 172 -34.54 0.97 6.29
CA GLU A 172 -35.08 -0.21 6.96
C GLU A 172 -36.33 0.14 7.79
N ASN A 173 -36.29 1.26 8.54
CA ASN A 173 -37.43 1.73 9.34
C ASN A 173 -38.62 2.15 8.49
N ARG A 174 -38.40 2.61 7.26
CA ARG A 174 -39.49 2.94 6.31
C ARG A 174 -40.01 1.71 5.52
N GLY A 175 -39.41 0.53 5.71
CA GLY A 175 -39.73 -0.67 4.90
C GLY A 175 -39.10 -0.65 3.51
N ASP A 176 -38.20 0.27 3.20
CA ASP A 176 -37.44 0.32 1.95
C ASP A 176 -36.20 -0.58 2.05
N VAL A 177 -36.45 -1.88 1.90
CA VAL A 177 -35.45 -2.93 2.08
C VAL A 177 -34.33 -2.84 1.04
N ILE A 178 -34.63 -2.43 -0.19
CA ILE A 178 -33.63 -2.33 -1.26
C ILE A 178 -32.64 -1.22 -0.95
N SER A 179 -33.11 -0.04 -0.56
CA SER A 179 -32.25 1.07 -0.17
C SER A 179 -31.44 0.73 1.10
N ALA A 180 -32.06 0.04 2.07
CA ALA A 180 -31.38 -0.41 3.27
C ALA A 180 -30.22 -1.36 2.93
N LEU A 181 -30.48 -2.41 2.14
CA LEU A 181 -29.45 -3.35 1.71
C LEU A 181 -28.36 -2.69 0.88
N SER A 182 -28.71 -1.77 -0.02
CA SER A 182 -27.74 -1.02 -0.83
C SER A 182 -26.77 -0.22 0.04
N ASN A 183 -27.29 0.50 1.04
CA ASN A 183 -26.45 1.27 1.97
C ASN A 183 -25.58 0.36 2.83
N TYR A 184 -26.14 -0.69 3.41
CA TYR A 184 -25.36 -1.63 4.22
C TYR A 184 -24.31 -2.36 3.40
N LEU A 185 -24.58 -2.76 2.16
CA LEU A 185 -23.60 -3.38 1.26
C LEU A 185 -22.48 -2.41 0.90
N SER A 186 -22.82 -1.15 0.63
CA SER A 186 -21.81 -0.10 0.38
C SER A 186 -20.89 0.08 1.59
N GLY A 187 -21.45 0.08 2.80
CA GLY A 187 -20.68 0.13 4.04
C GLY A 187 -19.81 -1.12 4.23
N TYR A 188 -20.38 -2.31 4.03
CA TYR A 188 -19.66 -3.58 4.12
C TYR A 188 -18.43 -3.64 3.20
N GLN A 189 -18.57 -3.16 1.96
CA GLN A 189 -17.48 -3.13 0.99
C GLN A 189 -16.36 -2.13 1.36
N LYS A 190 -16.70 -1.03 2.03
CA LYS A 190 -15.74 0.02 2.42
C LYS A 190 -15.05 -0.25 3.76
N ALA A 191 -15.75 -0.87 4.70
CA ALA A 191 -15.25 -1.05 6.06
C ALA A 191 -13.87 -1.74 6.15
N PRO A 192 -13.52 -2.76 5.31
CA PRO A 192 -12.22 -3.41 5.34
C PRO A 192 -11.03 -2.50 4.99
N THR A 193 -11.29 -1.32 4.41
CA THR A 193 -10.22 -0.37 4.09
C THR A 193 -9.74 0.43 5.30
N LEU A 194 -10.55 0.51 6.34
CA LEU A 194 -10.28 1.36 7.51
C LEU A 194 -9.15 0.84 8.42
N PRO A 195 -9.10 -0.46 8.80
CA PRO A 195 -8.06 -0.98 9.68
C PRO A 195 -6.63 -0.78 9.15
N PRO A 196 -6.30 -1.09 7.87
CA PRO A 196 -4.96 -0.85 7.36
C PRO A 196 -4.56 0.63 7.31
N LEU A 197 -5.52 1.55 7.09
CA LEU A 197 -5.26 2.99 7.15
C LEU A 197 -4.98 3.46 8.59
N LYS A 198 -5.80 3.03 9.56
CA LYS A 198 -5.57 3.33 10.98
C LYS A 198 -4.21 2.81 11.45
N ASN A 199 -3.87 1.59 11.06
CA ASN A 199 -2.60 0.99 11.38
C ASN A 199 -1.41 1.73 10.74
N THR A 200 -1.54 2.14 9.48
CA THR A 200 -0.53 2.96 8.81
C THR A 200 -0.34 4.31 9.54
N HIS A 201 -1.45 4.95 9.92
CA HIS A 201 -1.40 6.19 10.69
C HIS A 201 -0.68 5.99 12.05
N TYR A 202 -1.01 4.93 12.78
CA TYR A 202 -0.37 4.55 14.04
C TYR A 202 1.15 4.38 13.88
N VAL A 203 1.59 3.63 12.87
CA VAL A 203 3.02 3.40 12.60
C VAL A 203 3.74 4.71 12.24
N ILE A 204 3.09 5.60 11.52
CA ILE A 204 3.70 6.88 11.15
C ILE A 204 3.78 7.81 12.37
N THR A 205 2.74 7.92 13.17
CA THR A 205 2.70 8.84 14.32
C THR A 205 3.43 8.29 15.53
N SER A 206 3.59 6.96 15.63
CA SER A 206 4.03 6.25 16.84
C SER A 206 3.19 6.63 18.07
N SER A 207 1.90 6.93 17.86
CA SER A 207 0.96 7.41 18.89
C SER A 207 -0.15 6.38 19.04
N ASP A 208 -0.44 5.98 20.27
CA ASP A 208 -1.57 5.09 20.60
C ASP A 208 -2.94 5.78 20.38
N GLU A 209 -2.95 7.10 20.21
CA GLU A 209 -4.15 7.84 19.86
C GLU A 209 -4.43 7.64 18.35
N GLY A 210 -5.17 6.59 18.04
CA GLY A 210 -5.70 6.38 16.69
C GLY A 210 -6.66 7.51 16.30
N PRO A 211 -6.67 7.94 15.04
CA PRO A 211 -7.68 8.90 14.57
C PRO A 211 -9.05 8.22 14.62
N GLY A 212 -9.99 8.88 15.28
CA GLY A 212 -11.39 8.50 15.29
C GLY A 212 -11.77 7.45 16.33
N SER A 213 -12.79 7.78 17.12
CA SER A 213 -13.28 6.97 18.24
C SER A 213 -14.41 6.00 17.86
N GLN A 214 -14.78 5.88 16.58
CA GLN A 214 -15.91 5.05 16.19
C GLN A 214 -15.43 3.73 15.57
N ASN A 215 -15.69 2.63 16.29
CA ASN A 215 -15.44 1.28 15.82
C ASN A 215 -16.61 0.79 14.94
N ILE A 216 -16.77 1.38 13.74
CA ILE A 216 -17.69 0.84 12.75
C ILE A 216 -16.96 -0.31 12.06
N SER A 217 -17.42 -1.52 12.35
CA SER A 217 -16.79 -2.74 11.85
C SER A 217 -17.53 -3.31 10.64
N THR A 218 -16.84 -4.12 9.86
CA THR A 218 -17.45 -4.92 8.77
C THR A 218 -18.56 -5.80 9.31
N SER A 219 -18.43 -6.36 10.51
CA SER A 219 -19.42 -7.24 11.14
C SER A 219 -20.73 -6.53 11.49
N GLU A 220 -20.71 -5.23 11.75
CA GLU A 220 -21.94 -4.44 11.97
C GLU A 220 -22.81 -4.46 10.70
N PHE A 221 -22.21 -4.13 9.54
CA PHE A 221 -22.92 -4.15 8.26
C PHE A 221 -23.37 -5.56 7.87
N GLU A 222 -22.51 -6.56 8.07
CA GLU A 222 -22.83 -7.96 7.79
C GLU A 222 -24.01 -8.43 8.62
N SER A 223 -24.05 -8.07 9.89
CA SER A 223 -25.15 -8.40 10.80
C SER A 223 -26.48 -7.79 10.32
N ARG A 224 -26.45 -6.50 9.91
CA ARG A 224 -27.64 -5.82 9.36
C ARG A 224 -28.14 -6.48 8.09
N ILE A 225 -27.25 -6.79 7.13
CA ILE A 225 -27.61 -7.49 5.89
C ILE A 225 -28.22 -8.86 6.19
N LYS A 226 -27.57 -9.68 7.03
CA LYS A 226 -28.06 -11.01 7.41
C LYS A 226 -29.40 -10.94 8.12
N ASN A 227 -29.60 -9.94 8.97
CA ASN A 227 -30.88 -9.76 9.66
C ASN A 227 -32.02 -9.49 8.69
N ILE A 228 -31.84 -8.58 7.73
CA ILE A 228 -32.85 -8.33 6.69
C ILE A 228 -33.12 -9.59 5.89
N VAL A 229 -32.08 -10.24 5.34
CA VAL A 229 -32.24 -11.42 4.46
C VAL A 229 -32.96 -12.58 5.17
N ARG A 230 -32.64 -12.82 6.46
CA ARG A 230 -33.28 -13.90 7.25
C ARG A 230 -34.75 -13.63 7.55
N ASN A 231 -35.13 -12.37 7.61
CA ASN A 231 -36.50 -11.95 7.97
C ASN A 231 -37.36 -11.58 6.77
N LEU A 232 -36.82 -11.72 5.54
CA LEU A 232 -37.62 -11.60 4.33
C LEU A 232 -38.48 -12.86 4.15
N ASN A 233 -39.78 -12.65 3.94
CA ASN A 233 -40.77 -13.71 3.73
C ASN A 233 -41.52 -13.45 2.44
N LEU A 234 -41.64 -14.46 1.60
CA LEU A 234 -42.45 -14.46 0.40
C LEU A 234 -43.73 -15.27 0.67
N THR A 235 -44.88 -14.70 0.41
CA THR A 235 -46.17 -15.36 0.57
C THR A 235 -46.99 -15.24 -0.71
N VAL A 236 -47.51 -16.34 -1.20
CA VAL A 236 -48.47 -16.35 -2.29
C VAL A 236 -49.82 -15.90 -1.74
N VAL A 237 -50.40 -14.87 -2.34
CA VAL A 237 -51.64 -14.24 -1.88
C VAL A 237 -52.84 -14.74 -2.68
N SER A 238 -52.69 -14.97 -4.00
CA SER A 238 -53.73 -15.53 -4.87
C SER A 238 -53.13 -16.37 -5.99
N GLY A 239 -53.96 -17.14 -6.65
CA GLY A 239 -53.60 -17.94 -7.83
C GLY A 239 -52.81 -19.22 -7.52
N ASN A 240 -52.67 -19.64 -6.26
CA ASN A 240 -51.98 -20.87 -5.88
C ASN A 240 -52.83 -22.13 -6.21
N GLN A 241 -52.16 -23.23 -6.56
CA GLN A 241 -52.75 -24.56 -6.79
C GLN A 241 -53.82 -24.63 -7.90
N GLN A 242 -53.72 -23.81 -8.94
CA GLN A 242 -54.66 -23.85 -10.08
C GLN A 242 -54.32 -25.05 -10.98
N ILE A 243 -55.39 -25.75 -11.39
CA ILE A 243 -55.33 -26.81 -12.40
C ILE A 243 -55.76 -26.21 -13.74
N VAL A 244 -54.88 -26.17 -14.70
CA VAL A 244 -55.08 -25.55 -16.01
C VAL A 244 -55.09 -26.63 -17.11
N LYS A 245 -56.05 -26.56 -18.04
CA LYS A 245 -56.03 -27.40 -19.25
C LYS A 245 -55.00 -26.86 -20.24
N THR A 246 -54.34 -27.76 -20.98
CA THR A 246 -53.41 -27.42 -22.04
C THR A 246 -53.94 -26.31 -22.96
N LEU A 247 -53.13 -25.31 -23.27
CA LEU A 247 -53.43 -24.15 -24.10
C LEU A 247 -54.44 -23.14 -23.50
N LYS A 248 -54.82 -23.27 -22.25
CA LYS A 248 -55.56 -22.22 -21.54
C LYS A 248 -54.66 -21.55 -20.50
N GLY A 249 -54.76 -20.24 -20.43
CA GLY A 249 -54.09 -19.49 -19.37
C GLY A 249 -54.64 -19.82 -17.98
N ILE A 250 -53.94 -19.44 -16.93
CA ILE A 250 -54.41 -19.53 -15.54
C ILE A 250 -55.65 -18.65 -15.36
N ALA A 251 -56.62 -19.11 -14.56
CA ALA A 251 -57.86 -18.40 -14.32
C ALA A 251 -57.67 -17.14 -13.45
N GLU A 252 -56.79 -17.23 -12.49
CA GLU A 252 -56.43 -16.14 -11.61
C GLU A 252 -54.92 -15.87 -11.68
N PRO A 253 -54.48 -14.61 -11.72
CA PRO A 253 -53.05 -14.29 -11.70
C PRO A 253 -52.40 -14.79 -10.40
N LEU A 254 -51.19 -15.34 -10.53
CA LEU A 254 -50.36 -15.67 -9.38
C LEU A 254 -49.82 -14.38 -8.76
N VAL A 255 -50.23 -14.09 -7.54
CA VAL A 255 -49.79 -12.89 -6.82
C VAL A 255 -48.99 -13.31 -5.60
N ALA A 256 -47.75 -12.84 -5.54
CA ALA A 256 -46.90 -13.00 -4.38
C ALA A 256 -46.63 -11.62 -3.73
N LYS A 257 -46.55 -11.63 -2.41
CA LYS A 257 -46.12 -10.43 -1.63
C LYS A 257 -44.91 -10.76 -0.81
N VAL A 258 -44.03 -9.78 -0.72
CA VAL A 258 -42.83 -9.84 0.14
C VAL A 258 -43.09 -9.05 1.41
N TYR A 259 -42.71 -9.63 2.53
CA TYR A 259 -42.83 -9.03 3.84
C TYR A 259 -41.48 -9.11 4.56
N LEU A 260 -41.18 -8.10 5.38
CA LEU A 260 -40.09 -8.14 6.36
C LEU A 260 -40.68 -8.43 7.75
N LEU A 261 -40.27 -9.53 8.36
CA LEU A 261 -40.60 -9.83 9.75
C LEU A 261 -39.78 -8.94 10.68
N LYS A 262 -40.42 -8.00 11.38
CA LYS A 262 -39.76 -7.11 12.35
C LYS A 262 -40.61 -7.09 13.62
N GLU A 263 -39.95 -7.38 14.75
CA GLU A 263 -40.57 -7.37 16.08
C GLU A 263 -41.86 -8.22 16.15
N GLY A 264 -41.92 -9.33 15.41
CA GLY A 264 -43.10 -10.21 15.34
C GLY A 264 -44.21 -9.77 14.36
N TYR A 265 -44.04 -8.66 13.68
CA TYR A 265 -44.99 -8.13 12.69
C TYR A 265 -44.46 -8.30 11.27
N LEU A 266 -45.40 -8.68 10.35
CA LEU A 266 -45.10 -8.74 8.92
C LEU A 266 -45.33 -7.38 8.29
N ASN A 267 -44.28 -6.69 7.96
CA ASN A 267 -44.32 -5.39 7.30
C ASN A 267 -44.22 -5.60 5.76
N PRO A 268 -45.14 -5.11 4.95
CA PRO A 268 -45.05 -5.25 3.51
C PRO A 268 -43.84 -4.47 2.98
N VAL A 269 -43.15 -5.07 2.04
CA VAL A 269 -41.96 -4.48 1.42
C VAL A 269 -42.28 -4.16 -0.04
N SER A 270 -41.89 -2.96 -0.47
CA SER A 270 -42.08 -2.50 -1.84
C SER A 270 -40.81 -2.65 -2.68
N ASN A 271 -41.00 -2.69 -4.00
CA ASN A 271 -39.91 -2.64 -4.99
C ASN A 271 -38.90 -3.79 -4.93
N ILE A 272 -39.27 -4.94 -4.35
CA ILE A 272 -38.43 -6.13 -4.45
C ILE A 272 -38.81 -6.90 -5.73
N PRO A 273 -37.86 -7.15 -6.64
CA PRO A 273 -38.09 -7.96 -7.81
C PRO A 273 -38.38 -9.42 -7.39
N VAL A 274 -39.53 -9.98 -7.80
CA VAL A 274 -39.87 -11.38 -7.60
C VAL A 274 -39.79 -12.08 -8.95
N ILE A 275 -38.99 -13.13 -9.04
CA ILE A 275 -38.85 -13.92 -10.26
C ILE A 275 -39.64 -15.20 -10.11
N PHE A 276 -40.55 -15.45 -11.04
CA PHE A 276 -41.29 -16.70 -11.16
C PHE A 276 -40.60 -17.60 -12.18
N ASN A 277 -40.30 -18.83 -11.82
CA ASN A 277 -39.70 -19.80 -12.71
C ASN A 277 -40.55 -21.08 -12.73
N TYR A 278 -40.56 -21.77 -13.88
CA TYR A 278 -41.11 -23.12 -13.96
C TYR A 278 -40.12 -24.11 -13.32
N GLU A 279 -40.57 -24.91 -12.39
CA GLU A 279 -39.78 -26.01 -11.85
C GLU A 279 -39.70 -27.16 -12.85
N THR A 280 -40.82 -27.45 -13.50
CA THR A 280 -40.96 -28.45 -14.59
C THR A 280 -41.93 -27.94 -15.64
N GLY A 281 -41.67 -28.22 -16.93
CA GLY A 281 -42.51 -27.80 -18.04
C GLY A 281 -42.04 -26.54 -18.74
N GLN A 282 -42.86 -25.99 -19.63
CA GLN A 282 -42.61 -24.80 -20.43
C GLN A 282 -43.89 -23.94 -20.49
N GLY A 283 -43.72 -22.64 -20.52
CA GLY A 283 -44.80 -21.68 -20.66
C GLY A 283 -44.28 -20.26 -20.80
N GLU A 284 -45.14 -19.31 -21.10
CA GLU A 284 -44.83 -17.88 -21.06
C GLU A 284 -45.28 -17.32 -19.72
N LEU A 285 -44.41 -16.54 -19.08
CA LEU A 285 -44.70 -15.76 -17.89
C LEU A 285 -44.74 -14.30 -18.32
N GLU A 286 -45.91 -13.68 -18.28
CA GLU A 286 -46.11 -12.26 -18.48
C GLU A 286 -46.15 -11.58 -17.11
N GLY A 287 -45.24 -10.57 -16.88
CA GLY A 287 -45.15 -9.85 -15.62
C GLY A 287 -45.05 -8.36 -15.81
#